data_1beac1ef8b0886fb8ac8474bb2baef0e
#
_entry.id   1beac1ef8b0886fb8ac8474bb2baef0e
#
_cell.length_a   1.000
_cell.length_b   1.000
_cell.length_c   1.000
_cell.angle_alpha   90.00
_cell.angle_beta   90.00
_cell.angle_gamma   90.00
#
_symmetry.space_group_name_H-M   'P 1'
#
loop_
_entity.id
_entity.type
_entity.pdbx_description
1 polymer ?
#
loop_
_entity_poly.entity_id
_entity_poly.type
_entity_poly.pdbx_seq_one_letter_code
_entity_poly.pdbx_strand_id
1 'polypeptide(L)'
;MMDGFFASAVVQNALLIGGAAAALSGVIGVFTVLRGQSFAGHALADVSSSGGALAVLLGISPMAGFFGLGLLGGLGLGQRRRADSDLAAGIMLGAGLGCTALLLHFAVSQRGVAGAAVTIMFGSLFAAPPGAGGWALGGALAGLLLIACLYRPLLLASLSEELAALRGAKVKLLGVLFLVMLALSVTLSAMSVGAILSTALLIGPAATALRLTRRPAAAMALAAVLGMACAWGGVALAYASYSWTPGRVWPVSFFITACVLLSYVIAAWRKG
;
A
#
# COMPACT_ATOMS: atom_id res chain seq x y z
N MET A 1 24.57 -3.50 19.90
CA MET A 1 23.89 -3.86 18.63
C MET A 1 22.83 -2.84 18.21
N MET A 2 22.07 -2.26 19.13
CA MET A 2 21.03 -1.24 18.81
C MET A 2 21.58 0.15 18.51
N ASP A 3 22.81 0.46 18.97
CA ASP A 3 23.41 1.80 18.79
C ASP A 3 23.71 2.14 17.32
N GLY A 4 23.91 1.14 16.46
CA GLY A 4 24.05 1.33 15.01
C GLY A 4 22.74 1.37 14.20
N PHE A 5 21.61 0.92 14.78
CA PHE A 5 20.35 0.82 14.07
C PHE A 5 19.83 2.20 13.63
N PHE A 6 19.71 3.12 14.57
CA PHE A 6 19.24 4.49 14.28
C PHE A 6 20.30 5.38 13.62
N ALA A 7 21.58 5.02 13.71
CA ALA A 7 22.66 5.76 13.05
C ALA A 7 22.78 5.43 11.54
N SER A 8 22.21 4.31 11.09
CA SER A 8 22.26 3.90 9.69
C SER A 8 21.27 4.69 8.82
N ALA A 9 21.80 5.45 7.85
CA ALA A 9 20.97 6.20 6.90
C ALA A 9 20.01 5.29 6.10
N VAL A 10 20.40 4.04 5.85
CA VAL A 10 19.58 3.03 5.16
C VAL A 10 18.36 2.67 6.02
N VAL A 11 18.56 2.45 7.31
CA VAL A 11 17.48 2.15 8.26
C VAL A 11 16.54 3.35 8.43
N GLN A 12 17.09 4.55 8.58
CA GLN A 12 16.28 5.77 8.67
C GLN A 12 15.40 5.96 7.44
N ASN A 13 15.95 5.76 6.23
CA ASN A 13 15.21 5.85 4.99
C ASN A 13 14.12 4.76 4.92
N ALA A 14 14.42 3.52 5.34
CA ALA A 14 13.46 2.42 5.40
C ALA A 14 12.31 2.70 6.40
N LEU A 15 12.61 3.25 7.57
CA LEU A 15 11.61 3.64 8.57
C LEU A 15 10.71 4.77 8.06
N LEU A 16 11.26 5.75 7.35
CA LEU A 16 10.50 6.85 6.74
C LEU A 16 9.56 6.33 5.65
N ILE A 17 10.07 5.54 4.70
CA ILE A 17 9.28 5.00 3.60
C ILE A 17 8.18 4.07 4.14
N GLY A 18 8.56 3.09 4.98
CA GLY A 18 7.63 2.12 5.55
C GLY A 18 6.58 2.77 6.44
N GLY A 19 6.99 3.73 7.29
CA GLY A 19 6.08 4.47 8.16
C GLY A 19 5.10 5.34 7.38
N ALA A 20 5.58 6.08 6.38
CA ALA A 20 4.75 6.94 5.53
C ALA A 20 3.72 6.11 4.73
N ALA A 21 4.17 5.03 4.08
CA ALA A 21 3.30 4.11 3.36
C ALA A 21 2.26 3.47 4.29
N ALA A 22 2.66 3.01 5.47
CA ALA A 22 1.79 2.37 6.45
C ALA A 22 0.75 3.33 7.03
N ALA A 23 1.13 4.57 7.33
CA ALA A 23 0.20 5.59 7.84
C ALA A 23 -0.89 5.90 6.80
N LEU A 24 -0.49 6.17 5.55
CA LEU A 24 -1.44 6.43 4.47
C LEU A 24 -2.33 5.21 4.20
N SER A 25 -1.74 4.01 4.13
CA SER A 25 -2.49 2.78 3.88
C SER A 25 -3.46 2.45 4.99
N GLY A 26 -3.09 2.65 6.25
CA GLY A 26 -3.99 2.45 7.38
C GLY A 26 -5.22 3.36 7.30
N VAL A 27 -5.03 4.64 7.00
CA VAL A 27 -6.13 5.61 6.87
C VAL A 27 -7.02 5.29 5.69
N ILE A 28 -6.45 5.08 4.50
CA ILE A 28 -7.21 4.78 3.27
C ILE A 28 -7.86 3.40 3.38
N GLY A 29 -7.18 2.44 4.01
CA GLY A 29 -7.68 1.09 4.25
C GLY A 29 -9.00 1.06 5.01
N VAL A 30 -9.21 1.96 5.98
CA VAL A 30 -10.50 2.06 6.69
C VAL A 30 -11.64 2.36 5.69
N PHE A 31 -11.46 3.33 4.80
CA PHE A 31 -12.46 3.60 3.77
C PHE A 31 -12.58 2.46 2.76
N THR A 32 -11.47 1.83 2.41
CA THR A 32 -11.44 0.66 1.50
C THR A 32 -12.31 -0.47 2.04
N VAL A 33 -12.17 -0.79 3.34
CA VAL A 33 -12.97 -1.82 4.02
C VAL A 33 -14.44 -1.39 4.13
N LEU A 34 -14.72 -0.14 4.55
CA LEU A 34 -16.09 0.38 4.68
C LEU A 34 -16.83 0.42 3.33
N ARG A 35 -16.11 0.64 2.24
CA ARG A 35 -16.67 0.65 0.87
C ARG A 35 -16.73 -0.72 0.21
N GLY A 36 -16.19 -1.78 0.84
CA GLY A 36 -16.10 -3.11 0.24
C GLY A 36 -15.13 -3.18 -0.95
N GLN A 37 -14.18 -2.24 -1.09
CA GLN A 37 -13.29 -2.12 -2.25
C GLN A 37 -11.89 -2.73 -2.01
N SER A 38 -11.78 -3.70 -1.13
CA SER A 38 -10.51 -4.39 -0.84
C SER A 38 -9.91 -5.05 -2.08
N PHE A 39 -10.75 -5.56 -2.96
CA PHE A 39 -10.34 -6.19 -4.21
C PHE A 39 -9.76 -5.17 -5.20
N ALA A 40 -10.32 -3.96 -5.26
CA ALA A 40 -9.78 -2.86 -6.06
C ALA A 40 -8.38 -2.45 -5.59
N GLY A 41 -8.14 -2.45 -4.28
CA GLY A 41 -6.80 -2.20 -3.72
C GLY A 41 -5.77 -3.21 -4.21
N HIS A 42 -6.11 -4.50 -4.24
CA HIS A 42 -5.20 -5.55 -4.73
C HIS A 42 -4.95 -5.42 -6.24
N ALA A 43 -6.00 -5.20 -7.03
CA ALA A 43 -5.87 -4.99 -8.47
C ALA A 43 -4.97 -3.80 -8.82
N LEU A 44 -5.08 -2.70 -8.07
CA LEU A 44 -4.23 -1.52 -8.24
C LEU A 44 -2.76 -1.80 -7.88
N ALA A 45 -2.49 -2.67 -6.90
CA ALA A 45 -1.13 -3.11 -6.58
C ALA A 45 -0.48 -3.82 -7.76
N ASP A 46 -1.22 -4.74 -8.38
CA ASP A 46 -0.72 -5.54 -9.50
C ASP A 46 -0.53 -4.70 -10.77
N VAL A 47 -1.45 -3.78 -11.04
CA VAL A 47 -1.30 -2.81 -12.14
C VAL A 47 -0.10 -1.88 -11.90
N SER A 48 0.08 -1.39 -10.66
CA SER A 48 1.26 -0.59 -10.30
C SER A 48 2.55 -1.37 -10.49
N SER A 49 2.59 -2.65 -10.08
CA SER A 49 3.77 -3.51 -10.23
C SER A 49 4.11 -3.79 -11.70
N SER A 50 3.10 -3.93 -12.58
CA SER A 50 3.33 -4.04 -14.01
C SER A 50 3.97 -2.76 -14.57
N GLY A 51 3.60 -1.58 -14.06
CA GLY A 51 4.27 -0.32 -14.35
C GLY A 51 5.74 -0.30 -13.93
N GLY A 52 6.02 -0.78 -12.71
CA GLY A 52 7.39 -0.92 -12.23
C GLY A 52 8.22 -1.87 -13.10
N ALA A 53 7.65 -3.01 -13.49
CA ALA A 53 8.29 -3.98 -14.37
C ALA A 53 8.56 -3.41 -15.78
N LEU A 54 7.60 -2.66 -16.34
CA LEU A 54 7.77 -1.95 -17.60
C LEU A 54 8.90 -0.92 -17.53
N ALA A 55 8.96 -0.15 -16.44
CA ALA A 55 10.00 0.85 -16.24
C ALA A 55 11.40 0.20 -16.17
N VAL A 56 11.55 -0.94 -15.48
CA VAL A 56 12.80 -1.72 -15.46
C VAL A 56 13.17 -2.16 -16.87
N LEU A 57 12.21 -2.67 -17.66
CA LEU A 57 12.45 -3.10 -19.03
C LEU A 57 12.87 -1.92 -19.92
N LEU A 58 12.29 -0.74 -19.75
CA LEU A 58 12.65 0.47 -20.50
C LEU A 58 13.93 1.14 -20.00
N GLY A 59 14.45 0.76 -18.81
CA GLY A 59 15.63 1.36 -18.19
C GLY A 59 15.38 2.72 -17.58
N ILE A 60 14.14 3.02 -17.23
CA ILE A 60 13.75 4.23 -16.50
C ILE A 60 13.51 3.89 -15.03
N SER A 61 13.32 4.91 -14.20
CA SER A 61 13.06 4.72 -12.76
C SER A 61 11.83 3.85 -12.53
N PRO A 62 11.95 2.71 -11.80
CA PRO A 62 10.80 1.88 -11.44
C PRO A 62 9.70 2.64 -10.73
N MET A 63 10.08 3.65 -9.93
CA MET A 63 9.17 4.53 -9.22
C MET A 63 8.19 5.24 -10.18
N ALA A 64 8.70 5.78 -11.29
CA ALA A 64 7.87 6.44 -12.30
C ALA A 64 6.85 5.47 -12.93
N GLY A 65 7.26 4.22 -13.19
CA GLY A 65 6.37 3.19 -13.71
C GLY A 65 5.28 2.77 -12.72
N PHE A 66 5.67 2.54 -11.46
CA PHE A 66 4.73 2.22 -10.38
C PHE A 66 3.64 3.31 -10.25
N PHE A 67 4.04 4.58 -10.14
CA PHE A 67 3.08 5.69 -10.02
C PHE A 67 2.28 5.91 -11.30
N GLY A 68 2.92 5.83 -12.47
CA GLY A 68 2.27 6.06 -13.76
C GLY A 68 1.11 5.10 -13.99
N LEU A 69 1.36 3.78 -14.01
CA LEU A 69 0.30 2.80 -14.22
C LEU A 69 -0.64 2.67 -13.02
N GLY A 70 -0.14 2.84 -11.79
CA GLY A 70 -1.00 2.83 -10.61
C GLY A 70 -2.07 3.92 -10.63
N LEU A 71 -1.69 5.16 -10.94
CA LEU A 71 -2.62 6.29 -11.06
C LEU A 71 -3.56 6.12 -12.26
N LEU A 72 -3.07 5.68 -13.41
CA LEU A 72 -3.91 5.38 -14.59
C LEU A 72 -4.93 4.28 -14.28
N GLY A 73 -4.53 3.24 -13.56
CA GLY A 73 -5.42 2.19 -13.08
C GLY A 73 -6.50 2.72 -12.14
N GLY A 74 -6.12 3.58 -11.19
CA GLY A 74 -7.06 4.23 -10.27
C GLY A 74 -8.08 5.13 -11.00
N LEU A 75 -7.63 5.92 -11.97
CA LEU A 75 -8.51 6.74 -12.82
C LEU A 75 -9.43 5.88 -13.67
N GLY A 76 -8.92 4.82 -14.28
CA GLY A 76 -9.70 3.90 -15.12
C GLY A 76 -10.80 3.18 -14.32
N LEU A 77 -10.46 2.67 -13.14
CA LEU A 77 -11.41 2.01 -12.25
C LEU A 77 -12.44 3.00 -11.70
N GLY A 78 -12.02 4.25 -11.41
CA GLY A 78 -12.88 5.30 -10.87
C GLY A 78 -13.96 5.81 -11.82
N GLN A 79 -13.82 5.58 -13.13
CA GLN A 79 -14.84 5.95 -14.12
C GLN A 79 -15.97 4.93 -14.25
N ARG A 80 -15.80 3.72 -13.69
CA ARG A 80 -16.80 2.65 -13.74
C ARG A 80 -17.89 2.84 -12.69
N ARG A 81 -19.06 2.23 -12.93
CA ARG A 81 -20.10 2.13 -11.91
C ARG A 81 -19.65 1.18 -10.80
N ARG A 82 -20.08 1.41 -9.57
CA ARG A 82 -19.67 0.61 -8.41
C ARG A 82 -20.04 -0.88 -8.58
N ALA A 83 -21.18 -1.19 -9.19
CA ALA A 83 -21.59 -2.55 -9.49
C ALA A 83 -20.64 -3.28 -10.46
N ASP A 84 -20.04 -2.56 -11.41
CA ASP A 84 -19.10 -3.12 -12.39
C ASP A 84 -17.64 -3.07 -11.88
N SER A 85 -17.42 -2.42 -10.73
CA SER A 85 -16.08 -2.17 -10.19
C SER A 85 -15.36 -3.45 -9.77
N ASP A 86 -16.08 -4.41 -9.20
CA ASP A 86 -15.48 -5.66 -8.70
C ASP A 86 -15.09 -6.58 -9.85
N LEU A 87 -15.93 -6.66 -10.90
CA LEU A 87 -15.57 -7.40 -12.12
C LEU A 87 -14.36 -6.75 -12.83
N ALA A 88 -14.39 -5.42 -12.98
CA ALA A 88 -13.27 -4.69 -13.57
C ALA A 88 -11.99 -4.86 -12.74
N ALA A 89 -12.07 -4.80 -11.40
CA ALA A 89 -10.94 -5.05 -10.51
C ALA A 89 -10.39 -6.48 -10.68
N GLY A 90 -11.26 -7.48 -10.83
CA GLY A 90 -10.85 -8.87 -11.08
C GLY A 90 -10.10 -9.04 -12.40
N ILE A 91 -10.60 -8.42 -13.46
CA ILE A 91 -9.92 -8.43 -14.77
C ILE A 91 -8.58 -7.69 -14.68
N MET A 92 -8.54 -6.53 -14.03
CA MET A 92 -7.32 -5.74 -13.84
C MET A 92 -6.28 -6.49 -13.00
N LEU A 93 -6.70 -7.25 -11.99
CA LEU A 93 -5.82 -8.08 -11.16
C LEU A 93 -5.15 -9.16 -12.03
N GLY A 94 -5.92 -9.94 -12.75
CA GLY A 94 -5.37 -10.98 -13.63
C GLY A 94 -4.46 -10.42 -14.74
N ALA A 95 -4.90 -9.32 -15.37
CA ALA A 95 -4.10 -8.63 -16.39
C ALA A 95 -2.82 -8.03 -15.80
N GLY A 96 -2.91 -7.37 -14.64
CA GLY A 96 -1.76 -6.79 -13.95
C GLY A 96 -0.71 -7.83 -13.57
N LEU A 97 -1.13 -8.94 -12.98
CA LEU A 97 -0.22 -10.07 -12.66
C LEU A 97 0.42 -10.66 -13.91
N GLY A 98 -0.38 -10.94 -14.95
CA GLY A 98 0.12 -11.48 -16.21
C GLY A 98 1.09 -10.55 -16.90
N CYS A 99 0.77 -9.26 -16.99
CA CYS A 99 1.68 -8.23 -17.53
C CYS A 99 2.96 -8.13 -16.71
N THR A 100 2.86 -8.12 -15.37
CA THR A 100 4.03 -8.07 -14.49
C THR A 100 4.96 -9.26 -14.76
N ALA A 101 4.42 -10.48 -14.83
CA ALA A 101 5.19 -11.69 -15.08
C ALA A 101 5.89 -11.64 -16.45
N LEU A 102 5.17 -11.23 -17.50
CA LEU A 102 5.71 -11.11 -18.86
C LEU A 102 6.81 -10.04 -18.94
N LEU A 103 6.56 -8.86 -18.38
CA LEU A 103 7.52 -7.74 -18.41
C LEU A 103 8.78 -8.05 -17.60
N LEU A 104 8.64 -8.74 -16.44
CA LEU A 104 9.78 -9.20 -15.65
C LEU A 104 10.58 -10.27 -16.39
N HIS A 105 9.91 -11.19 -17.09
CA HIS A 105 10.61 -12.18 -17.94
C HIS A 105 11.50 -11.48 -18.98
N PHE A 106 10.98 -10.47 -19.67
CA PHE A 106 11.76 -9.70 -20.62
C PHE A 106 12.86 -8.85 -19.95
N ALA A 107 12.59 -8.24 -18.81
CA ALA A 107 13.58 -7.46 -18.08
C ALA A 107 14.77 -8.34 -17.64
N VAL A 108 14.52 -9.54 -17.15
CA VAL A 108 15.56 -10.50 -16.75
C VAL A 108 16.34 -11.00 -17.97
N SER A 109 15.64 -11.42 -19.05
CA SER A 109 16.27 -12.02 -20.23
C SER A 109 17.05 -11.01 -21.08
N GLN A 110 16.56 -9.77 -21.22
CA GLN A 110 17.19 -8.76 -22.10
C GLN A 110 18.15 -7.83 -21.35
N ARG A 111 17.93 -7.58 -20.06
CA ARG A 111 18.75 -6.63 -19.28
C ARG A 111 19.59 -7.29 -18.18
N GLY A 112 19.45 -8.58 -17.96
CA GLY A 112 20.20 -9.32 -16.94
C GLY A 112 19.87 -8.92 -15.50
N VAL A 113 18.74 -8.24 -15.24
CA VAL A 113 18.36 -7.71 -13.91
C VAL A 113 17.60 -8.79 -13.14
N ALA A 114 18.27 -9.87 -12.76
CA ALA A 114 17.66 -11.01 -12.08
C ALA A 114 16.98 -10.64 -10.74
N GLY A 115 17.50 -9.63 -10.02
CA GLY A 115 16.93 -9.17 -8.75
C GLY A 115 15.65 -8.34 -8.89
N ALA A 116 15.30 -7.84 -10.09
CA ALA A 116 14.14 -6.98 -10.28
C ALA A 116 12.81 -7.66 -9.91
N ALA A 117 12.68 -8.95 -10.20
CA ALA A 117 11.49 -9.72 -9.87
C ALA A 117 11.27 -9.77 -8.34
N VAL A 118 12.31 -10.08 -7.59
CA VAL A 118 12.25 -10.13 -6.12
C VAL A 118 11.94 -8.75 -5.54
N THR A 119 12.58 -7.70 -6.06
CA THR A 119 12.38 -6.32 -5.60
C THR A 119 10.94 -5.84 -5.85
N ILE A 120 10.36 -6.11 -7.01
CA ILE A 120 9.00 -5.69 -7.36
C ILE A 120 7.96 -6.49 -6.58
N MET A 121 8.13 -7.81 -6.46
CA MET A 121 7.16 -8.69 -5.81
C MET A 121 7.17 -8.57 -4.28
N PHE A 122 8.37 -8.50 -3.68
CA PHE A 122 8.56 -8.54 -2.23
C PHE A 122 9.03 -7.22 -1.63
N GLY A 123 9.24 -6.20 -2.44
CA GLY A 123 9.72 -4.89 -2.00
C GLY A 123 11.22 -4.87 -1.67
N SER A 124 11.73 -3.67 -1.41
CA SER A 124 13.14 -3.49 -1.07
C SER A 124 13.37 -2.22 -0.26
N LEU A 125 12.80 -2.17 0.96
CA LEU A 125 12.96 -1.01 1.85
C LEU A 125 14.42 -0.63 2.09
N PHE A 126 15.30 -1.61 2.24
CA PHE A 126 16.74 -1.37 2.46
C PHE A 126 17.52 -1.05 1.18
N ALA A 127 16.98 -1.33 -0.01
CA ALA A 127 17.61 -1.01 -1.29
C ALA A 127 17.01 0.24 -1.95
N ALA A 128 16.15 0.97 -1.24
CA ALA A 128 15.55 2.20 -1.74
C ALA A 128 16.64 3.29 -1.94
N PRO A 129 16.59 4.02 -3.06
CA PRO A 129 17.59 5.03 -3.35
C PRO A 129 17.58 6.16 -2.31
N PRO A 130 18.71 6.85 -2.09
CA PRO A 130 18.77 8.03 -1.23
C PRO A 130 17.74 9.07 -1.68
N GLY A 131 16.99 9.64 -0.71
CA GLY A 131 15.94 10.62 -1.00
C GLY A 131 14.55 10.02 -1.27
N ALA A 132 14.41 8.72 -1.49
CA ALA A 132 13.10 8.09 -1.67
C ALA A 132 12.18 8.27 -0.47
N GLY A 133 12.72 8.35 0.75
CA GLY A 133 11.97 8.65 1.98
C GLY A 133 11.27 10.00 1.94
N GLY A 134 11.91 11.03 1.38
CA GLY A 134 11.31 12.35 1.22
C GLY A 134 10.11 12.34 0.27
N TRP A 135 10.24 11.67 -0.87
CA TRP A 135 9.13 11.50 -1.83
C TRP A 135 7.98 10.68 -1.26
N ALA A 136 8.30 9.59 -0.53
CA ALA A 136 7.29 8.77 0.14
C ALA A 136 6.53 9.57 1.20
N LEU A 137 7.25 10.34 2.03
CA LEU A 137 6.66 11.20 3.04
C LEU A 137 5.80 12.30 2.40
N GLY A 138 6.29 12.97 1.37
CA GLY A 138 5.53 14.00 0.63
C GLY A 138 4.25 13.45 0.03
N GLY A 139 4.32 12.30 -0.64
CA GLY A 139 3.15 11.61 -1.20
C GLY A 139 2.15 11.16 -0.13
N ALA A 140 2.64 10.61 0.99
CA ALA A 140 1.78 10.21 2.10
C ALA A 140 1.09 11.41 2.76
N LEU A 141 1.81 12.50 3.01
CA LEU A 141 1.24 13.73 3.56
C LEU A 141 0.19 14.34 2.62
N ALA A 142 0.46 14.40 1.32
CA ALA A 142 -0.51 14.88 0.34
C ALA A 142 -1.78 14.02 0.33
N GLY A 143 -1.65 12.69 0.37
CA GLY A 143 -2.78 11.77 0.46
C GLY A 143 -3.56 11.92 1.77
N LEU A 144 -2.88 12.06 2.90
CA LEU A 144 -3.50 12.27 4.21
C LEU A 144 -4.24 13.61 4.29
N LEU A 145 -3.66 14.69 3.76
CA LEU A 145 -4.31 15.99 3.68
C LEU A 145 -5.55 15.94 2.80
N LEU A 146 -5.45 15.32 1.62
CA LEU A 146 -6.58 15.19 0.71
C LEU A 146 -7.72 14.39 1.36
N ILE A 147 -7.43 13.29 2.06
CA ILE A 147 -8.46 12.51 2.74
C ILE A 147 -9.05 13.29 3.93
N ALA A 148 -8.26 14.08 4.64
CA ALA A 148 -8.74 14.95 5.71
C ALA A 148 -9.72 16.01 5.20
N CYS A 149 -9.41 16.64 4.06
CA CYS A 149 -10.28 17.60 3.39
C CYS A 149 -11.59 16.95 2.90
N LEU A 150 -11.50 15.72 2.40
CA LEU A 150 -12.65 14.98 1.85
C LEU A 150 -13.33 14.08 2.87
N TYR A 151 -12.90 14.07 4.13
CA TYR A 151 -13.37 13.12 5.16
C TYR A 151 -14.89 13.05 5.26
N ARG A 152 -15.55 14.21 5.45
CA ARG A 152 -17.02 14.27 5.64
C ARG A 152 -17.79 13.78 4.42
N PRO A 153 -17.58 14.34 3.22
CA PRO A 153 -18.32 13.89 2.04
C PRO A 153 -17.96 12.45 1.64
N LEU A 154 -16.71 12.02 1.86
CA LEU A 154 -16.29 10.67 1.56
C LEU A 154 -16.91 9.65 2.52
N LEU A 155 -16.98 9.96 3.81
CA LEU A 155 -17.65 9.11 4.81
C LEU A 155 -19.14 8.96 4.49
N LEU A 156 -19.82 10.06 4.19
CA LEU A 156 -21.23 10.02 3.81
C LEU A 156 -21.45 9.18 2.55
N ALA A 157 -20.66 9.38 1.50
CA ALA A 157 -20.74 8.60 0.27
C ALA A 157 -20.34 7.11 0.47
N SER A 158 -19.59 6.80 1.51
CA SER A 158 -19.22 5.41 1.86
C SER A 158 -20.37 4.67 2.55
N LEU A 159 -21.20 5.38 3.30
CA LEU A 159 -22.37 4.82 3.99
C LEU A 159 -23.60 4.76 3.09
N SER A 160 -23.89 5.83 2.33
CA SER A 160 -24.98 5.90 1.37
C SER A 160 -24.69 6.91 0.25
N GLU A 161 -24.59 6.42 -0.96
CA GLU A 161 -24.39 7.26 -2.15
C GLU A 161 -25.60 8.17 -2.41
N GLU A 162 -26.82 7.68 -2.14
CA GLU A 162 -28.06 8.42 -2.31
C GLU A 162 -28.14 9.63 -1.35
N LEU A 163 -27.83 9.41 -0.06
CA LEU A 163 -27.81 10.49 0.93
C LEU A 163 -26.72 11.53 0.64
N ALA A 164 -25.57 11.08 0.11
CA ALA A 164 -24.51 11.98 -0.31
C ALA A 164 -24.96 12.85 -1.49
N ALA A 165 -25.62 12.25 -2.50
CA ALA A 165 -26.16 12.96 -3.65
C ALA A 165 -27.22 13.99 -3.26
N LEU A 166 -28.17 13.63 -2.36
CA LEU A 166 -29.19 14.52 -1.83
C LEU A 166 -28.59 15.74 -1.09
N ARG A 167 -27.40 15.60 -0.50
CA ARG A 167 -26.67 16.71 0.12
C ARG A 167 -25.78 17.47 -0.86
N GLY A 168 -25.94 17.27 -2.16
CA GLY A 168 -25.19 17.98 -3.22
C GLY A 168 -23.76 17.49 -3.43
N ALA A 169 -23.36 16.35 -2.82
CA ALA A 169 -22.03 15.80 -3.05
C ALA A 169 -21.92 15.19 -4.45
N LYS A 170 -20.83 15.50 -5.15
CA LYS A 170 -20.52 14.91 -6.46
C LYS A 170 -19.99 13.48 -6.28
N VAL A 171 -20.87 12.51 -6.04
CA VAL A 171 -20.53 11.11 -5.67
C VAL A 171 -19.55 10.49 -6.65
N LYS A 172 -19.73 10.68 -7.97
CA LYS A 172 -18.82 10.17 -8.99
C LYS A 172 -17.40 10.73 -8.83
N LEU A 173 -17.26 12.04 -8.59
CA LEU A 173 -15.97 12.68 -8.38
C LEU A 173 -15.30 12.16 -7.09
N LEU A 174 -16.08 12.01 -6.00
CA LEU A 174 -15.57 11.44 -4.76
C LEU A 174 -15.09 9.99 -4.94
N GLY A 175 -15.77 9.20 -5.75
CA GLY A 175 -15.37 7.85 -6.11
C GLY A 175 -14.03 7.82 -6.86
N VAL A 176 -13.87 8.67 -7.87
CA VAL A 176 -12.62 8.80 -8.64
C VAL A 176 -11.47 9.26 -7.74
N LEU A 177 -11.68 10.31 -6.94
CA LEU A 177 -10.66 10.82 -6.02
C LEU A 177 -10.25 9.78 -4.99
N PHE A 178 -11.21 9.01 -4.46
CA PHE A 178 -10.90 7.91 -3.55
C PHE A 178 -10.02 6.84 -4.22
N LEU A 179 -10.35 6.41 -5.43
CA LEU A 179 -9.56 5.39 -6.14
C LEU A 179 -8.18 5.89 -6.55
N VAL A 180 -8.03 7.18 -6.84
CA VAL A 180 -6.71 7.80 -7.05
C VAL A 180 -5.89 7.79 -5.74
N MET A 181 -6.51 8.14 -4.60
CA MET A 181 -5.85 8.07 -3.30
C MET A 181 -5.50 6.63 -2.91
N LEU A 182 -6.39 5.68 -3.23
CA LEU A 182 -6.14 4.25 -3.03
C LEU A 182 -4.95 3.79 -3.89
N ALA A 183 -4.90 4.18 -5.16
CA ALA A 183 -3.78 3.88 -6.05
C ALA A 183 -2.46 4.46 -5.52
N LEU A 184 -2.46 5.71 -5.05
CA LEU A 184 -1.29 6.33 -4.43
C LEU A 184 -0.81 5.54 -3.21
N SER A 185 -1.73 5.19 -2.31
CA SER A 185 -1.43 4.42 -1.10
C SER A 185 -0.84 3.05 -1.41
N VAL A 186 -1.49 2.33 -2.31
CA VAL A 186 -1.08 0.97 -2.70
C VAL A 186 0.26 1.00 -3.43
N THR A 187 0.49 2.00 -4.28
CA THR A 187 1.78 2.19 -4.98
C THR A 187 2.92 2.41 -3.98
N LEU A 188 2.75 3.29 -2.99
CA LEU A 188 3.73 3.51 -1.93
C LEU A 188 3.99 2.23 -1.13
N SER A 189 2.94 1.47 -0.80
CA SER A 189 3.06 0.20 -0.09
C SER A 189 3.71 -0.89 -0.94
N ALA A 190 3.39 -0.96 -2.22
CA ALA A 190 3.99 -1.93 -3.15
C ALA A 190 5.48 -1.69 -3.33
N MET A 191 5.92 -0.44 -3.37
CA MET A 191 7.35 -0.11 -3.43
C MET A 191 8.09 -0.46 -2.13
N SER A 192 7.41 -0.38 -0.98
CA SER A 192 8.02 -0.64 0.34
C SER A 192 8.03 -2.12 0.70
N VAL A 193 6.86 -2.76 0.68
CA VAL A 193 6.64 -4.14 1.16
C VAL A 193 6.53 -5.13 0.00
N GLY A 194 6.42 -4.64 -1.22
CA GLY A 194 6.18 -5.42 -2.43
C GLY A 194 4.71 -5.48 -2.83
N ALA A 195 4.47 -5.75 -4.11
CA ALA A 195 3.12 -5.76 -4.66
C ALA A 195 2.23 -6.82 -3.99
N ILE A 196 2.74 -8.03 -3.79
CA ILE A 196 1.99 -9.15 -3.21
C ILE A 196 1.51 -8.85 -1.77
N LEU A 197 2.34 -8.18 -0.97
CA LEU A 197 2.09 -7.97 0.45
C LEU A 197 1.53 -6.59 0.79
N SER A 198 1.44 -5.70 -0.20
CA SER A 198 0.93 -4.32 -0.03
C SER A 198 -0.50 -4.28 0.49
N THR A 199 -1.34 -5.23 0.08
CA THR A 199 -2.73 -5.37 0.54
C THR A 199 -2.83 -5.76 2.01
N ALA A 200 -1.86 -6.49 2.56
CA ALA A 200 -1.83 -6.80 3.98
C ALA A 200 -1.67 -5.51 4.81
N LEU A 201 -0.81 -4.59 4.37
CA LEU A 201 -0.61 -3.31 5.02
C LEU A 201 -1.81 -2.36 4.85
N LEU A 202 -2.52 -2.45 3.73
CA LEU A 202 -3.74 -1.67 3.49
C LEU A 202 -4.92 -2.16 4.34
N ILE A 203 -5.19 -3.46 4.33
CA ILE A 203 -6.42 -4.03 4.90
C ILE A 203 -6.24 -4.43 6.37
N GLY A 204 -5.11 -5.01 6.74
CA GLY A 204 -4.90 -5.59 8.07
C GLY A 204 -5.03 -4.59 9.22
N PRO A 205 -4.26 -3.49 9.25
CA PRO A 205 -4.39 -2.47 10.30
C PRO A 205 -5.78 -1.83 10.32
N ALA A 206 -6.40 -1.61 9.15
CA ALA A 206 -7.74 -1.05 9.03
C ALA A 206 -8.81 -1.99 9.59
N ALA A 207 -8.77 -3.28 9.22
CA ALA A 207 -9.69 -4.30 9.73
C ALA A 207 -9.53 -4.49 11.25
N THR A 208 -8.28 -4.45 11.75
CA THR A 208 -7.98 -4.50 13.18
C THR A 208 -8.58 -3.31 13.90
N ALA A 209 -8.36 -2.10 13.39
CA ALA A 209 -8.89 -0.86 14.00
C ALA A 209 -10.42 -0.82 14.00
N LEU A 210 -11.08 -1.23 12.91
CA LEU A 210 -12.55 -1.30 12.83
C LEU A 210 -13.15 -2.33 13.78
N ARG A 211 -12.40 -3.38 14.14
CA ARG A 211 -12.80 -4.29 15.20
C ARG A 211 -12.70 -3.66 16.59
N LEU A 212 -11.69 -2.82 16.83
CA LEU A 212 -11.43 -2.23 18.14
C LEU A 212 -12.28 -1.00 18.44
N THR A 213 -12.70 -0.24 17.42
CA THR A 213 -13.50 0.97 17.60
C THR A 213 -14.62 1.08 16.58
N ARG A 214 -15.75 1.68 17.03
CA ARG A 214 -16.93 1.97 16.17
C ARG A 214 -16.90 3.38 15.57
N ARG A 215 -15.93 4.22 15.98
CA ARG A 215 -15.82 5.60 15.48
C ARG A 215 -14.88 5.65 14.28
N PRO A 216 -15.33 6.02 13.07
CA PRO A 216 -14.50 5.97 11.86
C PRO A 216 -13.20 6.79 11.98
N ALA A 217 -13.28 8.01 12.55
CA ALA A 217 -12.08 8.84 12.75
C ALA A 217 -11.06 8.19 13.71
N ALA A 218 -11.54 7.57 14.80
CA ALA A 218 -10.66 6.84 15.72
C ALA A 218 -10.09 5.57 15.06
N ALA A 219 -10.88 4.90 14.20
CA ALA A 219 -10.41 3.76 13.42
C ALA A 219 -9.27 4.14 12.47
N MET A 220 -9.39 5.29 11.80
CA MET A 220 -8.33 5.81 10.91
C MET A 220 -7.03 6.11 11.67
N ALA A 221 -7.13 6.83 12.79
CA ALA A 221 -5.96 7.11 13.63
C ALA A 221 -5.31 5.83 14.16
N LEU A 222 -6.13 4.90 14.67
CA LEU A 222 -5.66 3.61 15.18
C LEU A 222 -5.04 2.75 14.08
N ALA A 223 -5.64 2.71 12.88
CA ALA A 223 -5.10 1.98 11.74
C ALA A 223 -3.74 2.54 11.29
N ALA A 224 -3.58 3.86 11.25
CA ALA A 224 -2.31 4.51 10.96
C ALA A 224 -1.23 4.13 11.99
N VAL A 225 -1.55 4.21 13.27
CA VAL A 225 -0.61 3.86 14.36
C VAL A 225 -0.24 2.38 14.31
N LEU A 226 -1.22 1.48 14.15
CA LEU A 226 -0.98 0.03 14.03
C LEU A 226 -0.15 -0.29 12.81
N GLY A 227 -0.46 0.33 11.66
CA GLY A 227 0.30 0.15 10.43
C GLY A 227 1.76 0.58 10.58
N MET A 228 2.00 1.76 11.14
CA MET A 228 3.36 2.26 11.44
C MET A 228 4.10 1.34 12.42
N ALA A 229 3.45 0.91 13.49
CA ALA A 229 4.04 -0.01 14.46
C ALA A 229 4.44 -1.35 13.83
N CYS A 230 3.59 -1.91 12.95
CA CYS A 230 3.89 -3.14 12.19
C CYS A 230 5.06 -2.91 11.20
N ALA A 231 5.07 -1.77 10.50
CA ALA A 231 6.14 -1.45 9.56
C ALA A 231 7.50 -1.28 10.27
N TRP A 232 7.55 -0.50 11.34
CA TRP A 232 8.77 -0.26 12.12
C TRP A 232 9.21 -1.51 12.88
N GLY A 233 8.28 -2.27 13.45
CA GLY A 233 8.56 -3.56 14.08
C GLY A 233 9.13 -4.57 13.08
N GLY A 234 8.58 -4.62 11.87
CA GLY A 234 9.08 -5.47 10.79
C GLY A 234 10.49 -5.09 10.33
N VAL A 235 10.78 -3.80 10.21
CA VAL A 235 12.14 -3.31 9.90
C VAL A 235 13.13 -3.68 11.02
N ALA A 236 12.73 -3.50 12.28
CA ALA A 236 13.58 -3.84 13.44
C ALA A 236 13.85 -5.35 13.52
N LEU A 237 12.82 -6.19 13.31
CA LEU A 237 12.97 -7.65 13.32
C LEU A 237 13.82 -8.14 12.13
N ALA A 238 13.67 -7.54 10.95
CA ALA A 238 14.50 -7.87 9.81
C ALA A 238 15.97 -7.51 10.07
N TYR A 239 16.23 -6.36 10.67
CA TYR A 239 17.58 -5.98 11.08
C TYR A 239 18.15 -6.95 12.12
N ALA A 240 17.37 -7.33 13.13
CA ALA A 240 17.77 -8.29 14.15
C ALA A 240 17.99 -9.71 13.59
N SER A 241 17.32 -10.09 12.48
CA SER A 241 17.45 -11.41 11.88
C SER A 241 18.88 -11.71 11.37
N TYR A 242 19.67 -10.66 11.07
CA TYR A 242 21.06 -10.82 10.71
C TYR A 242 21.90 -11.49 11.82
N SER A 243 21.52 -11.29 13.08
CA SER A 243 22.19 -11.96 14.22
C SER A 243 21.74 -13.40 14.43
N TRP A 244 20.58 -13.79 13.92
CA TRP A 244 20.04 -15.15 14.06
C TRP A 244 20.61 -16.12 13.02
N THR A 245 20.82 -15.62 11.81
CA THR A 245 21.38 -16.37 10.67
C THR A 245 22.50 -15.56 10.04
N PRO A 246 23.76 -15.74 10.50
CA PRO A 246 24.88 -14.97 9.99
C PRO A 246 25.00 -15.05 8.45
N GLY A 247 25.03 -13.89 7.81
CA GLY A 247 25.14 -13.77 6.35
C GLY A 247 23.82 -13.85 5.57
N ARG A 248 22.66 -14.02 6.24
CA ARG A 248 21.33 -14.03 5.57
C ARG A 248 20.35 -13.14 6.32
N VAL A 249 19.89 -12.09 5.67
CA VAL A 249 18.81 -11.22 6.19
C VAL A 249 17.45 -11.76 5.70
N TRP A 250 16.51 -11.89 6.61
CA TRP A 250 15.16 -12.31 6.26
C TRP A 250 14.39 -11.13 5.63
N PRO A 251 13.45 -11.41 4.71
CA PRO A 251 12.69 -10.34 4.04
C PRO A 251 11.90 -9.49 5.04
N VAL A 252 12.06 -8.16 4.96
CA VAL A 252 11.32 -7.19 5.80
C VAL A 252 9.81 -7.38 5.67
N SER A 253 9.35 -7.62 4.45
CA SER A 253 7.95 -7.81 4.11
C SER A 253 7.31 -8.97 4.87
N PHE A 254 8.05 -10.06 5.12
CA PHE A 254 7.58 -11.18 5.94
C PHE A 254 7.27 -10.73 7.37
N PHE A 255 8.19 -10.01 8.01
CA PHE A 255 7.99 -9.55 9.40
C PHE A 255 6.85 -8.53 9.51
N ILE A 256 6.74 -7.61 8.56
CA ILE A 256 5.63 -6.64 8.53
C ILE A 256 4.29 -7.39 8.45
N THR A 257 4.17 -8.34 7.52
CA THR A 257 2.94 -9.12 7.34
C THR A 257 2.62 -9.97 8.56
N ALA A 258 3.63 -10.59 9.19
CA ALA A 258 3.47 -11.34 10.42
C ALA A 258 2.97 -10.45 11.58
N CYS A 259 3.53 -9.25 11.76
CA CYS A 259 3.07 -8.28 12.76
C CYS A 259 1.61 -7.85 12.50
N VAL A 260 1.25 -7.60 11.23
CA VAL A 260 -0.12 -7.26 10.84
C VAL A 260 -1.09 -8.42 11.16
N LEU A 261 -0.74 -9.64 10.81
CA LEU A 261 -1.55 -10.82 11.10
C LEU A 261 -1.73 -11.00 12.61
N LEU A 262 -0.66 -10.91 13.39
CA LEU A 262 -0.70 -11.03 14.85
C LEU A 262 -1.60 -9.96 15.47
N SER A 263 -1.49 -8.71 15.03
CA SER A 263 -2.34 -7.61 15.51
C SER A 263 -3.83 -7.88 15.26
N TYR A 264 -4.16 -8.44 14.09
CA TYR A 264 -5.53 -8.80 13.74
C TYR A 264 -6.05 -9.98 14.57
N VAL A 265 -5.25 -11.03 14.75
CA VAL A 265 -5.63 -12.21 15.56
C VAL A 265 -5.87 -11.81 17.02
N ILE A 266 -4.99 -10.98 17.61
CA ILE A 266 -5.16 -10.47 18.98
C ILE A 266 -6.46 -9.67 19.11
N ALA A 267 -6.76 -8.80 18.13
CA ALA A 267 -8.00 -8.02 18.13
C ALA A 267 -9.24 -8.90 17.93
N ALA A 268 -9.13 -9.99 17.18
CA ALA A 268 -10.20 -10.96 16.98
C ALA A 268 -10.53 -11.70 18.27
N TRP A 269 -9.53 -12.16 19.02
CA TRP A 269 -9.70 -12.88 20.28
C TRP A 269 -10.28 -12.02 21.42
N ARG A 270 -10.01 -10.72 21.43
CA ARG A 270 -10.57 -9.82 22.44
C ARG A 270 -12.07 -9.55 22.31
N LYS A 271 -12.68 -9.89 21.17
CA LYS A 271 -14.10 -9.60 20.89
C LYS A 271 -14.95 -10.85 20.67
N GLY A 272 -14.37 -12.04 20.64
CA GLY A 272 -15.09 -13.30 20.75
C GLY A 272 -15.34 -13.62 22.21
#